data_c5e11d79ae6272b6d413df9bf32675fa
#
_entry.id   c5e11d79ae6272b6d413df9bf32675fa
#
_cell.length_a   1.000
_cell.length_b   1.000
_cell.length_c   1.000
_cell.angle_alpha   90.00
_cell.angle_beta   90.00
_cell.angle_gamma   90.00
#
_symmetry.space_group_name_H-M   'P 1'
#
loop_
_entity.id
_entity.type
_entity.pdbx_description
1 polymer ?
#
loop_
_entity_poly.entity_id
_entity_poly.type
_entity_poly.pdbx_seq_one_letter_code
_entity_poly.pdbx_strand_id
1 'polypeptide(L)'
;MSRKHIKVLMVILGCLICLWALPAAAQVQTDAADSVTAALSPHTAVKTGASKPASSLKLNQTSIIMVKGKTYTLKATAVNISGKRIWGSSRKSVAAVNSNGKVTAQGKGTATITVKIGKKKASCKVKVIAPSLSKTYVTLKKGKSTALKVTGTTSALTWSSSNTAVAAVSSSGKVKAKAEGTAVIKVKIGVHTLKCKVTVTETKWQKLLDQYRNDKKTKQLIFVQYTGGSSADVYLYTKSGTTWKQTLSCSGEVGKNGIDKVREGDKKTPTGTFNLTSAYGIANDPGAKMDYVKINNNLYWCGDELYYNQLVDITKKPHNCYNGEHLIEYTQCYAYGMFLDYNKECIYKKGSAIFLHCKGNSGYTAGCIAVSRSNMIKIIRAAEPGAKICIYPK
;
A
#
# COMPACT_ATOMS: atom_id res chain seq x y z
N MET A 1 -45.99 31.43 -9.94
CA MET A 1 -45.31 32.62 -9.41
C MET A 1 -44.52 32.16 -8.18
N SER A 2 -43.24 32.22 -8.05
CA SER A 2 -42.17 33.10 -8.46
C SER A 2 -40.84 32.31 -8.45
N ARG A 3 -39.99 32.54 -9.46
CA ARG A 3 -38.61 32.08 -9.59
C ARG A 3 -37.69 32.87 -8.63
N LYS A 4 -36.76 32.25 -7.94
CA LYS A 4 -35.53 32.92 -7.41
C LYS A 4 -34.32 32.02 -7.54
N HIS A 5 -33.53 32.33 -8.53
CA HIS A 5 -32.08 32.49 -8.69
C HIS A 5 -31.10 31.62 -7.86
N ILE A 6 -30.46 30.74 -8.60
CA ILE A 6 -29.19 30.09 -8.31
C ILE A 6 -28.06 31.12 -8.57
N LYS A 7 -27.24 31.43 -7.55
CA LYS A 7 -25.97 32.13 -7.72
C LYS A 7 -24.83 31.09 -7.78
N VAL A 8 -24.24 30.98 -8.95
CA VAL A 8 -22.97 30.26 -9.17
C VAL A 8 -21.82 31.18 -8.73
N LEU A 9 -21.01 30.73 -7.79
CA LEU A 9 -19.78 31.39 -7.38
C LEU A 9 -18.59 30.72 -8.08
N MET A 10 -18.07 31.38 -9.12
CA MET A 10 -16.78 31.05 -9.75
C MET A 10 -15.65 31.51 -8.82
N VAL A 11 -14.82 30.56 -8.39
CA VAL A 11 -13.54 30.88 -7.75
C VAL A 11 -12.45 30.73 -8.81
N ILE A 12 -11.84 31.88 -9.15
CA ILE A 12 -10.72 31.99 -10.08
C ILE A 12 -9.46 31.53 -9.35
N LEU A 13 -8.80 30.49 -9.87
CA LEU A 13 -7.51 30.00 -9.38
C LEU A 13 -6.39 30.80 -10.05
N GLY A 14 -5.74 31.68 -9.30
CA GLY A 14 -4.57 32.43 -9.75
C GLY A 14 -3.31 31.55 -9.73
N CYS A 15 -2.74 31.28 -10.90
CA CYS A 15 -1.39 30.72 -11.04
C CYS A 15 -0.33 31.77 -10.68
N LEU A 16 0.42 31.55 -9.61
CA LEU A 16 1.69 32.23 -9.34
C LEU A 16 2.81 31.55 -10.14
N ILE A 17 3.29 32.23 -11.17
CA ILE A 17 4.51 31.85 -11.90
C ILE A 17 5.70 32.46 -11.14
N CYS A 18 6.54 31.63 -10.54
CA CYS A 18 7.85 32.05 -10.03
C CYS A 18 8.84 32.23 -11.19
N LEU A 19 9.13 33.48 -11.55
CA LEU A 19 10.28 33.82 -12.40
C LEU A 19 11.58 33.70 -11.56
N TRP A 20 12.48 32.83 -12.02
CA TRP A 20 13.89 32.84 -11.58
C TRP A 20 14.68 33.79 -12.45
N ALA A 21 15.26 34.82 -11.84
CA ALA A 21 16.14 35.78 -12.50
C ALA A 21 17.51 35.14 -12.77
N LEU A 22 17.98 35.24 -14.00
CA LEU A 22 19.37 35.01 -14.41
C LEU A 22 20.20 36.27 -14.16
N PRO A 23 21.48 36.19 -13.76
CA PRO A 23 22.32 37.36 -13.60
C PRO A 23 22.81 37.90 -14.96
N ALA A 24 22.84 39.23 -15.07
CA ALA A 24 23.22 40.01 -16.22
C ALA A 24 24.68 39.78 -16.64
N ALA A 25 24.90 39.59 -17.94
CA ALA A 25 26.22 39.68 -18.57
C ALA A 25 26.66 41.15 -18.68
N ALA A 26 27.86 41.44 -18.25
CA ALA A 26 28.48 42.75 -18.36
C ALA A 26 28.75 43.10 -19.84
N GLN A 27 28.25 44.24 -20.27
CA GLN A 27 28.61 44.88 -21.55
C GLN A 27 29.97 45.54 -21.43
N VAL A 28 30.87 45.20 -22.34
CA VAL A 28 32.15 45.97 -22.53
C VAL A 28 31.89 47.03 -23.57
N GLN A 29 32.10 48.28 -23.17
CA GLN A 29 32.07 49.44 -24.05
C GLN A 29 33.29 49.42 -25.00
N THR A 30 33.04 49.68 -26.27
CA THR A 30 34.05 49.95 -27.28
C THR A 30 34.26 51.44 -27.34
N ASP A 31 35.48 51.94 -26.96
CA ASP A 31 35.94 53.23 -27.30
C ASP A 31 36.86 53.22 -28.53
N ALA A 32 36.64 54.13 -29.40
CA ALA A 32 37.26 54.26 -30.72
C ALA A 32 38.56 55.01 -30.71
N ALA A 33 39.37 54.61 -31.69
CA ALA A 33 40.34 55.36 -32.44
C ALA A 33 41.61 55.99 -31.73
N ASP A 34 42.73 55.46 -32.10
CA ASP A 34 43.76 56.40 -32.65
C ASP A 34 44.70 55.69 -33.64
N SER A 35 44.94 56.34 -34.77
CA SER A 35 45.71 55.89 -35.90
C SER A 35 47.22 56.18 -35.66
N VAL A 36 48.08 55.15 -35.77
CA VAL A 36 49.50 55.34 -36.02
C VAL A 36 49.99 54.42 -37.13
N THR A 37 50.31 54.99 -38.25
CA THR A 37 51.01 54.38 -39.37
C THR A 37 52.46 54.01 -38.98
N ALA A 38 52.82 52.73 -39.09
CA ALA A 38 54.23 52.32 -39.02
C ALA A 38 54.48 51.17 -40.04
N ALA A 39 55.54 51.30 -40.71
CA ALA A 39 56.13 50.68 -41.88
C ALA A 39 56.13 49.20 -41.99
N LEU A 40 55.92 48.71 -43.22
CA LEU A 40 56.08 47.34 -43.70
C LEU A 40 57.53 46.89 -43.63
N SER A 41 57.74 45.73 -42.93
CA SER A 41 58.90 44.86 -43.17
C SER A 41 58.38 43.46 -43.54
N PRO A 42 58.95 42.71 -44.48
CA PRO A 42 58.44 41.43 -44.96
C PRO A 42 58.79 40.35 -43.96
N HIS A 43 57.86 39.89 -43.20
CA HIS A 43 58.03 38.69 -42.38
C HIS A 43 57.75 37.41 -43.16
N THR A 44 58.74 36.60 -43.24
CA THR A 44 58.73 35.19 -43.62
C THR A 44 57.49 34.46 -43.13
N ALA A 45 56.76 33.84 -44.08
CA ALA A 45 55.64 32.96 -43.78
C ALA A 45 56.09 31.76 -42.96
N VAL A 46 55.81 31.76 -41.66
CA VAL A 46 55.88 30.57 -40.81
C VAL A 46 54.74 29.66 -41.24
N LYS A 47 55.04 28.60 -41.95
CA LYS A 47 54.13 27.47 -42.18
C LYS A 47 53.80 26.89 -40.80
N THR A 48 52.71 27.29 -40.20
CA THR A 48 52.07 26.55 -39.10
C THR A 48 51.58 25.27 -39.70
N GLY A 49 52.34 24.20 -39.56
CA GLY A 49 51.96 22.84 -39.92
C GLY A 49 50.74 22.49 -39.01
N ALA A 50 49.54 22.61 -39.56
CA ALA A 50 48.34 22.09 -38.88
C ALA A 50 48.58 20.60 -38.65
N SER A 51 48.83 20.21 -37.40
CA SER A 51 48.96 18.79 -37.02
C SER A 51 47.68 18.06 -37.39
N LYS A 52 47.80 17.05 -38.25
CA LYS A 52 46.66 16.22 -38.64
C LYS A 52 45.94 15.74 -37.37
N PRO A 53 44.63 15.97 -37.22
CA PRO A 53 43.92 15.62 -36.00
C PRO A 53 44.15 14.15 -35.66
N ALA A 54 44.45 13.84 -34.39
CA ALA A 54 44.79 12.51 -33.93
C ALA A 54 43.67 11.51 -34.20
N SER A 55 44.03 10.38 -34.84
CA SER A 55 43.06 9.29 -35.13
C SER A 55 42.87 8.41 -33.91
N SER A 56 41.61 8.14 -33.48
CA SER A 56 41.29 7.33 -32.31
C SER A 56 40.14 6.33 -32.56
N LEU A 57 40.23 5.18 -31.91
CA LEU A 57 39.17 4.17 -31.86
C LEU A 57 38.89 3.83 -30.40
N LYS A 58 37.65 3.99 -29.94
CA LYS A 58 37.21 3.76 -28.54
C LYS A 58 35.97 2.88 -28.51
N LEU A 59 35.82 2.09 -27.45
CA LEU A 59 34.58 1.40 -27.12
C LEU A 59 33.86 2.16 -26.01
N ASN A 60 32.53 2.08 -26.02
CA ASN A 60 31.68 2.63 -24.93
C ASN A 60 31.90 1.94 -23.57
N GLN A 61 32.57 0.77 -23.55
CA GLN A 61 32.95 0.04 -22.35
C GLN A 61 34.33 -0.63 -22.57
N THR A 62 35.20 -0.57 -21.56
CA THR A 62 36.51 -1.26 -21.54
C THR A 62 36.46 -2.56 -20.75
N SER A 63 35.46 -2.69 -19.85
CA SER A 63 35.19 -3.92 -19.09
C SER A 63 33.69 -4.01 -18.76
N ILE A 64 33.13 -5.21 -18.93
CA ILE A 64 31.71 -5.48 -18.58
C ILE A 64 31.60 -6.86 -17.90
N ILE A 65 30.55 -6.93 -17.04
CA ILE A 65 30.07 -8.19 -16.46
C ILE A 65 28.75 -8.54 -17.13
N MET A 66 28.66 -9.73 -17.72
CA MET A 66 27.48 -10.24 -18.42
C MET A 66 26.91 -11.48 -17.72
N VAL A 67 25.62 -11.64 -17.78
CA VAL A 67 24.91 -12.84 -17.31
C VAL A 67 24.83 -13.84 -18.48
N LYS A 68 25.17 -15.12 -18.25
CA LYS A 68 25.04 -16.20 -19.23
C LYS A 68 23.69 -16.20 -19.92
N GLY A 69 23.67 -16.34 -21.24
CA GLY A 69 22.48 -16.31 -22.09
C GLY A 69 21.97 -14.89 -22.43
N LYS A 70 22.60 -13.83 -21.91
CA LYS A 70 22.22 -12.44 -22.20
C LYS A 70 23.14 -11.83 -23.27
N THR A 71 22.67 -10.75 -23.87
CA THR A 71 23.41 -10.00 -24.90
C THR A 71 23.65 -8.57 -24.46
N TYR A 72 24.72 -7.95 -24.98
CA TYR A 72 25.07 -6.55 -24.83
C TYR A 72 25.71 -6.02 -26.09
N THR A 73 25.38 -4.81 -26.53
CA THR A 73 26.00 -4.23 -27.74
C THR A 73 27.11 -3.25 -27.35
N LEU A 74 28.34 -3.59 -27.71
CA LEU A 74 29.48 -2.69 -27.66
C LEU A 74 29.38 -1.70 -28.82
N LYS A 75 29.51 -0.41 -28.53
CA LYS A 75 29.53 0.65 -29.54
C LYS A 75 30.97 1.13 -29.74
N ALA A 76 31.45 1.09 -31.00
CA ALA A 76 32.75 1.60 -31.36
C ALA A 76 32.65 2.99 -31.97
N THR A 77 33.37 3.98 -31.39
CA THR A 77 33.48 5.34 -31.89
C THR A 77 34.86 5.51 -32.53
N ALA A 78 34.87 5.85 -33.81
CA ALA A 78 36.05 6.14 -34.59
C ALA A 78 36.12 7.64 -34.90
N VAL A 79 37.27 8.27 -34.67
CA VAL A 79 37.53 9.67 -35.01
C VAL A 79 38.69 9.70 -35.98
N ASN A 80 38.51 10.34 -37.12
CA ASN A 80 39.53 10.45 -38.21
C ASN A 80 40.06 9.08 -38.70
N ILE A 81 39.20 8.05 -38.69
CA ILE A 81 39.49 6.71 -39.21
C ILE A 81 38.26 6.24 -39.99
N SER A 82 38.50 5.82 -41.23
CA SER A 82 37.50 5.16 -42.08
C SER A 82 37.86 3.68 -42.27
N GLY A 83 36.87 2.89 -42.64
CA GLY A 83 37.06 1.47 -42.97
C GLY A 83 36.14 0.51 -42.23
N LYS A 84 36.21 -0.75 -42.65
CA LYS A 84 35.36 -1.83 -42.10
C LYS A 84 35.73 -2.12 -40.64
N ARG A 85 34.70 -2.22 -39.79
CA ARG A 85 34.87 -2.70 -38.41
C ARG A 85 34.99 -4.23 -38.38
N ILE A 86 36.09 -4.73 -37.88
CA ILE A 86 36.33 -6.17 -37.74
C ILE A 86 36.28 -6.50 -36.24
N TRP A 87 35.25 -7.23 -35.84
CA TRP A 87 35.06 -7.68 -34.47
C TRP A 87 35.62 -9.08 -34.26
N GLY A 88 36.18 -9.35 -33.09
CA GLY A 88 36.69 -10.65 -32.69
C GLY A 88 36.57 -10.89 -31.19
N SER A 89 36.56 -12.16 -30.83
CA SER A 89 36.59 -12.62 -29.45
C SER A 89 37.80 -13.55 -29.24
N SER A 90 38.49 -13.35 -28.10
CA SER A 90 39.56 -14.25 -27.68
C SER A 90 39.08 -15.65 -27.26
N ARG A 91 37.77 -15.78 -26.91
CA ARG A 91 37.18 -17.02 -26.42
C ARG A 91 35.68 -17.04 -26.75
N LYS A 92 35.33 -17.50 -27.94
CA LYS A 92 33.93 -17.52 -28.44
C LYS A 92 33.01 -18.34 -27.55
N SER A 93 33.50 -19.48 -26.97
CA SER A 93 32.72 -20.31 -26.02
C SER A 93 32.31 -19.58 -24.73
N VAL A 94 32.98 -18.49 -24.35
CA VAL A 94 32.63 -17.63 -23.22
C VAL A 94 31.76 -16.45 -23.67
N ALA A 95 32.21 -15.70 -24.68
CA ALA A 95 31.49 -14.58 -25.22
C ALA A 95 31.75 -14.46 -26.73
N ALA A 96 30.73 -14.61 -27.55
CA ALA A 96 30.81 -14.42 -29.00
C ALA A 96 30.40 -12.98 -29.35
N VAL A 97 30.91 -12.43 -30.46
CA VAL A 97 30.55 -11.10 -30.97
C VAL A 97 30.25 -11.18 -32.46
N ASN A 98 29.22 -10.49 -32.92
CA ASN A 98 28.88 -10.39 -34.34
C ASN A 98 29.45 -9.10 -34.97
N SER A 99 29.25 -8.94 -36.28
CA SER A 99 29.71 -7.77 -37.08
C SER A 99 29.20 -6.41 -36.57
N ASN A 100 28.08 -6.38 -35.85
CA ASN A 100 27.47 -5.17 -35.31
C ASN A 100 27.90 -4.87 -33.87
N GLY A 101 28.86 -5.61 -33.30
CA GLY A 101 29.33 -5.43 -31.93
C GLY A 101 28.39 -6.02 -30.88
N LYS A 102 27.34 -6.79 -31.26
CA LYS A 102 26.46 -7.50 -30.31
C LYS A 102 27.21 -8.69 -29.72
N VAL A 103 27.52 -8.62 -28.44
CA VAL A 103 28.16 -9.67 -27.65
C VAL A 103 27.08 -10.58 -27.05
N THR A 104 27.27 -11.90 -27.20
CA THR A 104 26.42 -12.94 -26.58
C THR A 104 27.25 -13.70 -25.55
N ALA A 105 26.81 -13.73 -24.30
CA ALA A 105 27.41 -14.44 -23.17
C ALA A 105 27.02 -15.92 -23.24
N GLN A 106 27.97 -16.83 -23.66
CA GLN A 106 27.68 -18.25 -23.89
C GLN A 106 28.05 -19.13 -22.68
N GLY A 107 29.20 -18.94 -22.08
CA GLY A 107 29.71 -19.76 -20.98
C GLY A 107 30.33 -18.92 -19.86
N LYS A 108 30.41 -19.47 -18.64
CA LYS A 108 31.14 -18.83 -17.53
C LYS A 108 32.60 -18.64 -17.86
N GLY A 109 33.21 -17.51 -17.49
CA GLY A 109 34.60 -17.23 -17.70
C GLY A 109 34.88 -15.80 -18.12
N THR A 110 36.05 -15.57 -18.73
CA THR A 110 36.47 -14.25 -19.23
C THR A 110 36.90 -14.37 -20.69
N ALA A 111 36.47 -13.40 -21.49
CA ALA A 111 36.91 -13.24 -22.89
C ALA A 111 37.21 -11.75 -23.14
N THR A 112 38.08 -11.47 -24.11
CA THR A 112 38.35 -10.11 -24.60
C THR A 112 37.69 -9.95 -25.96
N ILE A 113 36.77 -9.01 -26.06
CA ILE A 113 36.16 -8.58 -27.31
C ILE A 113 36.99 -7.44 -27.88
N THR A 114 37.33 -7.54 -29.14
CA THR A 114 38.19 -6.58 -29.84
C THR A 114 37.49 -6.08 -31.10
N VAL A 115 37.60 -4.77 -31.38
CA VAL A 115 37.26 -4.18 -32.68
C VAL A 115 38.51 -3.59 -33.30
N LYS A 116 38.68 -3.79 -34.63
CA LYS A 116 39.77 -3.21 -35.43
C LYS A 116 39.18 -2.39 -36.58
N ILE A 117 39.82 -1.27 -36.90
CA ILE A 117 39.64 -0.48 -38.12
C ILE A 117 41.03 -0.14 -38.64
N GLY A 118 41.47 -0.73 -39.77
CA GLY A 118 42.86 -0.66 -40.22
C GLY A 118 43.84 -1.11 -39.12
N LYS A 119 44.80 -0.25 -38.79
CA LYS A 119 45.82 -0.51 -37.76
C LYS A 119 45.33 -0.17 -36.33
N LYS A 120 44.20 0.51 -36.16
CA LYS A 120 43.66 0.88 -34.82
C LYS A 120 42.85 -0.23 -34.22
N LYS A 121 43.00 -0.42 -32.89
CA LYS A 121 42.36 -1.48 -32.11
C LYS A 121 41.80 -0.92 -30.80
N ALA A 122 40.60 -1.37 -30.41
CA ALA A 122 40.03 -1.16 -29.08
C ALA A 122 39.51 -2.49 -28.53
N SER A 123 39.54 -2.65 -27.20
CA SER A 123 39.19 -3.93 -26.56
C SER A 123 38.31 -3.70 -25.32
N CYS A 124 37.46 -4.69 -25.05
CA CYS A 124 36.64 -4.77 -23.86
C CYS A 124 36.77 -6.13 -23.17
N LYS A 125 37.12 -6.15 -21.88
CA LYS A 125 37.17 -7.38 -21.08
C LYS A 125 35.74 -7.76 -20.65
N VAL A 126 35.30 -8.95 -21.05
CA VAL A 126 33.93 -9.47 -20.74
C VAL A 126 34.04 -10.60 -19.73
N LYS A 127 33.53 -10.42 -18.52
CA LYS A 127 33.37 -11.48 -17.51
C LYS A 127 31.93 -12.01 -17.56
N VAL A 128 31.77 -13.30 -17.88
CA VAL A 128 30.46 -13.96 -17.90
C VAL A 128 30.25 -14.75 -16.62
N ILE A 129 29.12 -14.47 -15.96
CA ILE A 129 28.68 -15.10 -14.73
C ILE A 129 27.30 -15.76 -14.94
N ALA A 130 26.90 -16.66 -14.03
CA ALA A 130 25.56 -17.29 -14.03
C ALA A 130 24.93 -17.14 -12.66
N PRO A 131 24.46 -15.93 -12.31
CA PRO A 131 23.79 -15.70 -11.04
C PRO A 131 22.37 -16.26 -11.05
N SER A 132 21.90 -16.67 -9.88
CA SER A 132 20.51 -17.09 -9.65
C SER A 132 19.90 -16.23 -8.55
N LEU A 133 18.66 -15.78 -8.76
CA LEU A 133 17.85 -15.10 -7.75
C LEU A 133 17.01 -16.14 -7.02
N SER A 134 17.01 -16.12 -5.68
CA SER A 134 16.34 -17.12 -4.84
C SER A 134 14.82 -17.22 -5.08
N LYS A 135 14.19 -16.13 -5.51
CA LYS A 135 12.76 -16.07 -5.83
C LYS A 135 12.51 -15.10 -6.98
N THR A 136 11.66 -15.49 -7.92
CA THR A 136 11.20 -14.63 -9.04
C THR A 136 9.81 -14.05 -8.79
N TYR A 137 9.10 -14.60 -7.80
CA TYR A 137 7.79 -14.17 -7.34
C TYR A 137 7.67 -14.33 -5.82
N VAL A 138 6.99 -13.37 -5.16
CA VAL A 138 6.72 -13.38 -3.71
C VAL A 138 5.38 -12.71 -3.43
N THR A 139 4.54 -13.34 -2.61
CA THR A 139 3.37 -12.70 -1.98
C THR A 139 3.68 -12.44 -0.52
N LEU A 140 3.41 -11.22 -0.05
CA LEU A 140 3.61 -10.78 1.33
C LEU A 140 2.35 -10.09 1.85
N LYS A 141 1.99 -10.36 3.09
CA LYS A 141 1.03 -9.51 3.82
C LYS A 141 1.67 -8.17 4.15
N LYS A 142 0.93 -7.07 4.11
CA LYS A 142 1.38 -5.74 4.52
C LYS A 142 2.11 -5.78 5.88
N GLY A 143 3.22 -5.06 6.00
CA GLY A 143 4.08 -5.03 7.19
C GLY A 143 5.09 -6.18 7.29
N LYS A 144 4.94 -7.28 6.53
CA LYS A 144 5.86 -8.42 6.54
C LYS A 144 7.08 -8.18 5.63
N SER A 145 8.13 -8.95 5.86
CA SER A 145 9.39 -8.86 5.10
C SER A 145 9.87 -10.23 4.66
N THR A 146 10.65 -10.26 3.58
CA THR A 146 11.38 -11.45 3.12
C THR A 146 12.76 -11.04 2.61
N ALA A 147 13.70 -11.97 2.55
CA ALA A 147 15.01 -11.73 1.95
C ALA A 147 15.06 -12.37 0.56
N LEU A 148 15.55 -11.61 -0.41
CA LEU A 148 15.97 -12.11 -1.72
C LEU A 148 17.48 -12.28 -1.70
N LYS A 149 17.96 -13.46 -2.14
CA LYS A 149 19.39 -13.78 -2.20
C LYS A 149 19.79 -13.99 -3.66
N VAL A 150 20.99 -13.53 -4.02
CA VAL A 150 21.63 -13.81 -5.32
C VAL A 150 22.80 -14.71 -5.05
N THR A 151 22.86 -15.83 -5.77
CA THR A 151 23.96 -16.80 -5.75
C THR A 151 24.69 -16.82 -7.10
N GLY A 152 25.84 -17.48 -7.20
CA GLY A 152 26.60 -17.63 -8.45
C GLY A 152 27.36 -16.39 -8.91
N THR A 153 27.55 -15.41 -8.05
CA THR A 153 28.36 -14.21 -8.28
C THR A 153 28.92 -13.63 -6.98
N THR A 154 30.10 -13.04 -7.08
CA THR A 154 30.72 -12.17 -6.06
C THR A 154 30.70 -10.69 -6.50
N SER A 155 30.05 -10.40 -7.63
CA SER A 155 29.95 -9.02 -8.15
C SER A 155 29.05 -8.17 -7.29
N ALA A 156 29.30 -6.87 -7.24
CA ALA A 156 28.45 -5.90 -6.57
C ALA A 156 27.00 -5.97 -7.07
N LEU A 157 26.05 -5.89 -6.15
CA LEU A 157 24.61 -5.94 -6.39
C LEU A 157 24.01 -4.57 -6.11
N THR A 158 23.20 -4.08 -7.04
CA THR A 158 22.41 -2.86 -6.81
C THR A 158 20.93 -3.19 -6.86
N TRP A 159 20.26 -3.05 -5.72
CA TRP A 159 18.85 -3.34 -5.56
C TRP A 159 17.99 -2.09 -5.78
N SER A 160 16.83 -2.27 -6.39
CA SER A 160 15.82 -1.22 -6.55
C SER A 160 14.42 -1.80 -6.61
N SER A 161 13.41 -0.98 -6.33
CA SER A 161 11.99 -1.30 -6.46
C SER A 161 11.36 -0.38 -7.50
N SER A 162 10.44 -0.93 -8.31
CA SER A 162 9.63 -0.15 -9.24
C SER A 162 8.58 0.71 -8.54
N ASN A 163 8.23 0.35 -7.28
CA ASN A 163 7.28 1.08 -6.45
C ASN A 163 7.65 0.89 -4.97
N THR A 164 8.36 1.86 -4.41
CA THR A 164 8.83 1.83 -3.01
C THR A 164 7.71 2.11 -2.00
N ALA A 165 6.57 2.64 -2.43
CA ALA A 165 5.38 2.79 -1.59
C ALA A 165 4.71 1.43 -1.34
N VAL A 166 4.72 0.52 -2.33
CA VAL A 166 4.17 -0.84 -2.20
C VAL A 166 5.18 -1.77 -1.53
N ALA A 167 6.39 -1.86 -2.05
CA ALA A 167 7.45 -2.70 -1.48
C ALA A 167 8.82 -2.03 -1.62
N ALA A 168 9.52 -1.85 -0.51
CA ALA A 168 10.88 -1.36 -0.48
C ALA A 168 11.88 -2.50 -0.38
N VAL A 169 13.10 -2.30 -0.90
CA VAL A 169 14.21 -3.25 -0.80
C VAL A 169 15.45 -2.56 -0.25
N SER A 170 16.15 -3.22 0.67
CA SER A 170 17.43 -2.74 1.20
C SER A 170 18.61 -3.10 0.28
N SER A 171 19.77 -2.51 0.53
CA SER A 171 21.02 -2.88 -0.13
C SER A 171 21.42 -4.36 0.05
N SER A 172 20.94 -5.02 1.12
CA SER A 172 21.15 -6.44 1.39
C SER A 172 20.10 -7.38 0.76
N GLY A 173 19.12 -6.83 0.00
CA GLY A 173 18.05 -7.63 -0.63
C GLY A 173 16.87 -7.95 0.30
N LYS A 174 16.76 -7.34 1.50
CA LYS A 174 15.59 -7.48 2.38
C LYS A 174 14.44 -6.64 1.81
N VAL A 175 13.35 -7.30 1.43
CA VAL A 175 12.12 -6.69 0.91
C VAL A 175 11.14 -6.49 2.05
N LYS A 176 10.60 -5.27 2.22
CA LYS A 176 9.53 -4.93 3.18
C LYS A 176 8.27 -4.53 2.42
N ALA A 177 7.17 -5.22 2.69
CA ALA A 177 5.83 -4.89 2.20
C ALA A 177 5.27 -3.69 2.96
N LYS A 178 4.88 -2.61 2.27
CA LYS A 178 4.40 -1.35 2.88
C LYS A 178 2.91 -1.11 2.65
N ALA A 179 2.44 -1.26 1.42
CA ALA A 179 1.04 -1.06 1.04
C ALA A 179 0.60 -2.14 0.06
N GLU A 180 -0.72 -2.37 -0.03
CA GLU A 180 -1.33 -3.29 -0.99
C GLU A 180 -0.97 -2.91 -2.44
N GLY A 181 -0.73 -3.90 -3.28
CA GLY A 181 -0.40 -3.70 -4.68
C GLY A 181 0.72 -4.60 -5.18
N THR A 182 1.32 -4.22 -6.31
CA THR A 182 2.41 -4.97 -6.94
C THR A 182 3.63 -4.07 -7.16
N ALA A 183 4.81 -4.59 -6.87
CA ALA A 183 6.09 -3.98 -7.19
C ALA A 183 7.04 -5.01 -7.83
N VAL A 184 7.96 -4.54 -8.67
CA VAL A 184 9.04 -5.37 -9.23
C VAL A 184 10.34 -4.96 -8.54
N ILE A 185 10.88 -5.89 -7.76
CA ILE A 185 12.23 -5.74 -7.20
C ILE A 185 13.22 -6.12 -8.27
N LYS A 186 14.18 -5.24 -8.49
CA LYS A 186 15.25 -5.41 -9.48
C LYS A 186 16.59 -5.49 -8.77
N VAL A 187 17.45 -6.40 -9.22
CA VAL A 187 18.86 -6.43 -8.81
C VAL A 187 19.73 -6.33 -10.06
N LYS A 188 20.49 -5.24 -10.15
CA LYS A 188 21.45 -5.00 -11.23
C LYS A 188 22.78 -5.71 -10.91
N ILE A 189 23.28 -6.45 -11.89
CA ILE A 189 24.53 -7.20 -11.82
C ILE A 189 25.29 -6.94 -13.12
N GLY A 190 26.34 -6.13 -13.06
CA GLY A 190 27.01 -5.65 -14.25
C GLY A 190 26.04 -4.90 -15.17
N VAL A 191 25.95 -5.31 -16.43
CA VAL A 191 25.07 -4.70 -17.45
C VAL A 191 23.67 -5.33 -17.51
N HIS A 192 23.34 -6.27 -16.64
CA HIS A 192 22.05 -6.99 -16.64
C HIS A 192 21.29 -6.84 -15.34
N THR A 193 20.01 -7.19 -15.37
CA THR A 193 19.10 -7.09 -14.23
C THR A 193 18.28 -8.38 -14.10
N LEU A 194 18.24 -8.95 -12.87
CA LEU A 194 17.28 -9.96 -12.48
C LEU A 194 16.09 -9.29 -11.80
N LYS A 195 14.91 -9.94 -11.84
CA LYS A 195 13.65 -9.37 -11.36
C LYS A 195 12.90 -10.37 -10.47
N CYS A 196 12.23 -9.83 -9.42
CA CYS A 196 11.27 -10.56 -8.62
C CYS A 196 9.97 -9.73 -8.56
N LYS A 197 8.83 -10.31 -8.96
CA LYS A 197 7.52 -9.71 -8.77
C LYS A 197 7.09 -9.90 -7.32
N VAL A 198 6.76 -8.82 -6.64
CA VAL A 198 6.26 -8.81 -5.26
C VAL A 198 4.82 -8.34 -5.28
N THR A 199 3.90 -9.19 -4.79
CA THR A 199 2.51 -8.82 -4.55
C THR A 199 2.32 -8.64 -3.06
N VAL A 200 1.84 -7.48 -2.66
CA VAL A 200 1.48 -7.18 -1.27
C VAL A 200 -0.03 -7.26 -1.13
N THR A 201 -0.48 -8.05 -0.18
CA THR A 201 -1.90 -8.21 0.16
C THR A 201 -2.21 -7.60 1.51
N GLU A 202 -3.41 -7.10 1.66
CA GLU A 202 -3.91 -6.54 2.91
C GLU A 202 -5.30 -7.14 3.21
N THR A 203 -5.54 -7.52 4.48
CA THR A 203 -6.86 -8.01 4.90
C THR A 203 -7.81 -6.83 5.13
N LYS A 204 -9.12 -7.08 5.10
CA LYS A 204 -10.15 -6.08 5.42
C LYS A 204 -9.93 -5.46 6.80
N TRP A 205 -9.56 -6.27 7.78
CA TRP A 205 -9.26 -5.82 9.15
C TRP A 205 -8.07 -4.87 9.19
N GLN A 206 -7.00 -5.18 8.44
CA GLN A 206 -5.84 -4.29 8.37
C GLN A 206 -6.21 -2.94 7.75
N LYS A 207 -7.05 -2.93 6.71
CA LYS A 207 -7.57 -1.69 6.10
C LYS A 207 -8.37 -0.87 7.10
N LEU A 208 -9.24 -1.50 7.90
CA LEU A 208 -10.01 -0.83 8.94
C LEU A 208 -9.12 -0.27 10.06
N LEU A 209 -8.14 -1.05 10.55
CA LEU A 209 -7.16 -0.55 11.52
C LEU A 209 -6.39 0.67 11.00
N ASP A 210 -6.00 0.66 9.72
CA ASP A 210 -5.30 1.79 9.10
C ASP A 210 -6.23 2.99 8.87
N GLN A 211 -7.49 2.76 8.49
CA GLN A 211 -8.50 3.80 8.31
C GLN A 211 -8.71 4.61 9.61
N TYR A 212 -8.82 3.92 10.75
CA TYR A 212 -9.04 4.56 12.05
C TYR A 212 -7.74 4.86 12.83
N ARG A 213 -6.57 4.70 12.23
CA ARG A 213 -5.27 4.93 12.89
C ARG A 213 -5.15 6.33 13.47
N ASN A 214 -5.52 7.35 12.70
CA ASN A 214 -5.40 8.76 13.05
C ASN A 214 -6.71 9.36 13.59
N ASP A 215 -7.80 8.62 13.62
CA ASP A 215 -9.07 9.07 14.17
C ASP A 215 -8.98 9.17 15.70
N LYS A 216 -9.08 10.38 16.25
CA LYS A 216 -8.96 10.64 17.69
C LYS A 216 -10.16 10.12 18.49
N LYS A 217 -11.34 9.99 17.87
CA LYS A 217 -12.58 9.56 18.52
C LYS A 217 -12.65 8.05 18.69
N THR A 218 -12.22 7.28 17.68
CA THR A 218 -12.27 5.82 17.70
C THR A 218 -11.03 5.24 18.39
N LYS A 219 -11.19 4.75 19.61
CA LYS A 219 -10.14 4.11 20.40
C LYS A 219 -10.27 2.59 20.48
N GLN A 220 -11.47 2.03 20.21
CA GLN A 220 -11.72 0.60 20.16
C GLN A 220 -12.39 0.21 18.85
N LEU A 221 -11.95 -0.94 18.28
CA LEU A 221 -12.59 -1.63 17.17
C LEU A 221 -12.85 -3.07 17.58
N ILE A 222 -14.12 -3.48 17.50
CA ILE A 222 -14.53 -4.87 17.68
C ILE A 222 -14.72 -5.46 16.30
N PHE A 223 -13.91 -6.47 15.95
CA PHE A 223 -14.06 -7.21 14.71
C PHE A 223 -14.86 -8.49 14.96
N VAL A 224 -15.93 -8.67 14.22
CA VAL A 224 -16.74 -9.89 14.16
C VAL A 224 -16.47 -10.54 12.81
N GLN A 225 -15.63 -11.55 12.84
CA GLN A 225 -15.23 -12.31 11.65
C GLN A 225 -16.11 -13.53 11.50
N TYR A 226 -17.07 -13.46 10.58
CA TYR A 226 -17.94 -14.57 10.29
C TYR A 226 -17.16 -15.78 9.75
N THR A 227 -17.40 -16.96 10.33
CA THR A 227 -16.68 -18.20 10.01
C THR A 227 -17.55 -19.26 9.35
N GLY A 228 -18.87 -19.05 9.30
CA GLY A 228 -19.84 -19.95 8.69
C GLY A 228 -20.97 -20.32 9.65
N GLY A 229 -22.15 -20.68 9.12
CA GLY A 229 -23.33 -21.02 9.90
C GLY A 229 -23.79 -19.87 10.80
N SER A 230 -23.80 -20.09 12.11
CA SER A 230 -24.07 -19.05 13.12
C SER A 230 -22.82 -18.63 13.90
N SER A 231 -21.61 -18.96 13.41
CA SER A 231 -20.37 -18.82 14.16
C SER A 231 -19.54 -17.62 13.68
N ALA A 232 -18.85 -16.97 14.60
CA ALA A 232 -17.89 -15.92 14.33
C ALA A 232 -16.73 -15.95 15.32
N ASP A 233 -15.57 -15.45 14.88
CA ASP A 233 -14.47 -15.06 15.77
C ASP A 233 -14.63 -13.58 16.10
N VAL A 234 -14.51 -13.22 17.38
CA VAL A 234 -14.64 -11.83 17.86
C VAL A 234 -13.31 -11.35 18.43
N TYR A 235 -12.83 -10.22 17.95
CA TYR A 235 -11.57 -9.60 18.38
C TYR A 235 -11.81 -8.17 18.84
N LEU A 236 -11.24 -7.79 19.98
CA LEU A 236 -11.20 -6.40 20.42
C LEU A 236 -9.80 -5.85 20.19
N TYR A 237 -9.73 -4.72 19.49
CA TYR A 237 -8.53 -3.92 19.35
C TYR A 237 -8.68 -2.60 20.09
N THR A 238 -7.68 -2.26 20.88
CA THR A 238 -7.57 -0.97 21.59
C THR A 238 -6.41 -0.19 21.04
N LYS A 239 -6.61 1.11 20.83
CA LYS A 239 -5.60 2.02 20.28
C LYS A 239 -4.91 2.84 21.38
N SER A 240 -3.56 2.92 21.30
CA SER A 240 -2.74 3.85 22.07
C SER A 240 -1.95 4.70 21.07
N GLY A 241 -2.17 6.01 21.07
CA GLY A 241 -1.68 6.89 20.02
C GLY A 241 -2.20 6.46 18.65
N THR A 242 -1.30 6.06 17.74
CA THR A 242 -1.63 5.54 16.40
C THR A 242 -1.47 4.02 16.29
N THR A 243 -1.21 3.32 17.39
CA THR A 243 -0.91 1.88 17.40
C THR A 243 -2.09 1.08 17.94
N TRP A 244 -2.54 0.10 17.19
CA TRP A 244 -3.57 -0.84 17.58
C TRP A 244 -2.96 -2.09 18.21
N LYS A 245 -3.53 -2.53 19.35
CA LYS A 245 -3.20 -3.77 20.03
C LYS A 245 -4.47 -4.61 20.20
N GLN A 246 -4.42 -5.88 19.80
CA GLN A 246 -5.48 -6.83 20.10
C GLN A 246 -5.46 -7.14 21.60
N THR A 247 -6.58 -6.89 22.27
CA THR A 247 -6.73 -7.08 23.73
C THR A 247 -7.68 -8.21 24.10
N LEU A 248 -8.54 -8.65 23.14
CA LEU A 248 -9.42 -9.80 23.30
C LEU A 248 -9.46 -10.62 22.01
N SER A 249 -9.62 -11.93 22.16
CA SER A 249 -9.99 -12.88 21.12
C SER A 249 -10.91 -13.94 21.73
N CYS A 250 -12.08 -14.16 21.15
CA CYS A 250 -13.02 -15.16 21.62
C CYS A 250 -13.96 -15.63 20.49
N SER A 251 -14.67 -16.75 20.71
CA SER A 251 -15.75 -17.19 19.86
C SER A 251 -17.01 -16.35 20.09
N GLY A 252 -17.74 -16.07 19.01
CA GLY A 252 -19.03 -15.40 19.02
C GLY A 252 -20.08 -16.17 18.26
N GLU A 253 -21.34 -15.76 18.42
CA GLU A 253 -22.49 -16.23 17.66
C GLU A 253 -23.09 -15.05 16.88
N VAL A 254 -23.63 -15.36 15.71
CA VAL A 254 -24.34 -14.43 14.83
C VAL A 254 -25.71 -14.98 14.47
N GLY A 255 -26.42 -14.34 13.59
CA GLY A 255 -27.75 -14.78 13.13
C GLY A 255 -27.78 -16.24 12.72
N LYS A 256 -28.87 -16.95 12.99
CA LYS A 256 -29.09 -18.36 12.60
C LYS A 256 -28.77 -18.60 11.12
N ASN A 257 -29.09 -17.65 10.26
CA ASN A 257 -28.88 -17.71 8.81
C ASN A 257 -27.61 -16.94 8.37
N GLY A 258 -26.64 -16.74 9.27
CA GLY A 258 -25.36 -16.08 8.98
C GLY A 258 -25.44 -14.56 8.99
N ILE A 259 -24.79 -13.94 8.02
CA ILE A 259 -24.64 -12.48 7.88
C ILE A 259 -25.38 -11.95 6.63
N ASP A 260 -25.18 -10.66 6.30
CA ASP A 260 -25.82 -9.97 5.17
C ASP A 260 -27.34 -9.78 5.35
N LYS A 261 -27.71 -9.21 6.53
CA LYS A 261 -29.10 -8.85 6.85
C LYS A 261 -29.64 -7.83 5.86
N VAL A 262 -30.86 -8.08 5.35
CA VAL A 262 -31.55 -7.19 4.39
C VAL A 262 -32.93 -6.74 4.87
N ARG A 263 -33.58 -7.51 5.79
CA ARG A 263 -34.93 -7.22 6.27
C ARG A 263 -35.19 -7.77 7.67
N GLU A 264 -36.26 -7.33 8.29
CA GLU A 264 -36.77 -7.89 9.55
C GLU A 264 -37.07 -9.40 9.39
N GLY A 265 -36.80 -10.17 10.43
CA GLY A 265 -37.12 -11.61 10.48
C GLY A 265 -36.25 -12.55 9.63
N ASP A 266 -35.24 -12.05 8.89
CA ASP A 266 -34.36 -12.88 8.05
C ASP A 266 -33.37 -13.73 8.85
N LYS A 267 -33.26 -13.50 10.16
CA LYS A 267 -32.35 -14.19 11.10
C LYS A 267 -30.87 -14.06 10.71
N LYS A 268 -30.49 -12.97 10.05
CA LYS A 268 -29.13 -12.64 9.67
C LYS A 268 -28.60 -11.48 10.47
N THR A 269 -27.29 -11.46 10.71
CA THR A 269 -26.56 -10.32 11.27
C THR A 269 -26.16 -9.36 10.16
N PRO A 270 -26.29 -8.03 10.31
CA PRO A 270 -25.89 -7.09 9.28
C PRO A 270 -24.36 -7.08 9.09
N THR A 271 -23.88 -6.92 7.85
CA THR A 271 -22.50 -6.63 7.54
C THR A 271 -22.26 -5.13 7.49
N GLY A 272 -21.10 -4.69 7.94
CA GLY A 272 -20.75 -3.27 7.97
C GLY A 272 -19.91 -2.87 9.17
N THR A 273 -19.76 -1.56 9.32
CA THR A 273 -19.15 -0.94 10.49
C THR A 273 -20.19 -0.05 11.15
N PHE A 274 -20.47 -0.31 12.43
CA PHE A 274 -21.49 0.36 13.22
C PHE A 274 -20.87 1.01 14.46
N ASN A 275 -21.46 2.10 14.96
CA ASN A 275 -21.08 2.67 16.24
C ASN A 275 -21.75 1.86 17.38
N LEU A 276 -21.03 1.73 18.49
CA LEU A 276 -21.61 1.34 19.76
C LEU A 276 -22.11 2.61 20.45
N THR A 277 -23.40 2.67 20.77
CA THR A 277 -24.04 3.88 21.26
C THR A 277 -24.04 3.98 22.78
N SER A 278 -24.37 2.91 23.48
CA SER A 278 -24.31 2.78 24.94
C SER A 278 -24.21 1.33 25.36
N ALA A 279 -23.73 1.09 26.57
CA ALA A 279 -23.84 -0.20 27.22
C ALA A 279 -25.21 -0.33 27.92
N TYR A 280 -25.66 -1.56 28.13
CA TYR A 280 -26.90 -1.83 28.87
C TYR A 280 -26.82 -3.15 29.62
N GLY A 281 -27.77 -3.36 30.55
CA GLY A 281 -27.92 -4.65 31.20
C GLY A 281 -29.02 -4.71 32.25
N ILE A 282 -29.53 -5.95 32.42
CA ILE A 282 -30.41 -6.29 33.55
C ILE A 282 -29.57 -6.36 34.83
N ALA A 283 -28.32 -6.79 34.74
CA ALA A 283 -27.37 -6.74 35.85
C ALA A 283 -26.90 -5.29 36.13
N ASN A 284 -26.24 -5.08 37.25
CA ASN A 284 -25.64 -3.79 37.58
C ASN A 284 -24.46 -3.47 36.66
N ASP A 285 -24.16 -2.16 36.48
CA ASP A 285 -23.04 -1.70 35.68
C ASP A 285 -21.74 -2.40 36.08
N PRO A 286 -21.07 -3.11 35.14
CA PRO A 286 -19.84 -3.81 35.44
C PRO A 286 -18.61 -2.88 35.43
N GLY A 287 -18.75 -1.57 35.30
CA GLY A 287 -17.70 -0.56 35.16
C GLY A 287 -17.57 -0.08 33.69
N ALA A 288 -18.69 0.27 33.06
CA ALA A 288 -18.73 0.84 31.72
C ALA A 288 -18.04 2.22 31.70
N LYS A 289 -17.37 2.51 30.58
CA LYS A 289 -16.82 3.85 30.27
C LYS A 289 -17.72 4.64 29.33
N MET A 290 -18.80 4.04 28.86
CA MET A 290 -19.88 4.64 28.09
C MET A 290 -21.12 4.72 28.99
N ASP A 291 -22.13 5.48 28.55
CA ASP A 291 -23.42 5.48 29.23
C ASP A 291 -23.94 4.05 29.40
N TYR A 292 -24.44 3.75 30.61
CA TYR A 292 -25.00 2.46 30.96
C TYR A 292 -26.50 2.56 31.22
N VAL A 293 -27.28 1.86 30.40
CA VAL A 293 -28.74 1.79 30.57
C VAL A 293 -29.09 0.57 31.44
N LYS A 294 -29.52 0.82 32.68
CA LYS A 294 -30.07 -0.22 33.56
C LYS A 294 -31.46 -0.62 33.04
N ILE A 295 -31.58 -1.85 32.57
CA ILE A 295 -32.86 -2.37 32.09
C ILE A 295 -33.81 -2.61 33.26
N ASN A 296 -35.06 -2.20 33.07
CA ASN A 296 -36.17 -2.35 34.03
C ASN A 296 -37.46 -2.75 33.28
N ASN A 297 -38.56 -2.95 34.02
CA ASN A 297 -39.82 -3.43 33.48
C ASN A 297 -40.52 -2.47 32.49
N ASN A 298 -40.07 -1.24 32.40
CA ASN A 298 -40.69 -0.23 31.53
C ASN A 298 -39.98 -0.08 30.18
N LEU A 299 -38.86 -0.78 29.97
CA LEU A 299 -38.01 -0.59 28.78
C LEU A 299 -38.24 -1.67 27.72
N TYR A 300 -38.65 -1.21 26.56
CA TYR A 300 -38.86 -2.01 25.35
C TYR A 300 -37.97 -1.53 24.20
N TRP A 301 -37.50 -2.45 23.39
CA TRP A 301 -37.00 -2.09 22.07
C TRP A 301 -38.13 -2.25 21.08
N CYS A 302 -38.69 -1.14 20.61
CA CYS A 302 -39.96 -1.13 19.91
C CYS A 302 -39.81 -1.65 18.46
N GLY A 303 -40.73 -2.54 18.06
CA GLY A 303 -40.87 -3.06 16.71
C GLY A 303 -42.06 -2.51 15.94
N ASP A 304 -42.90 -1.66 16.59
CA ASP A 304 -44.06 -1.02 15.95
C ASP A 304 -43.61 0.17 15.10
N GLU A 305 -44.33 0.46 14.02
CA GLU A 305 -43.94 1.44 13.01
C GLU A 305 -43.60 2.82 13.57
N LEU A 306 -44.40 3.30 14.57
CA LEU A 306 -44.24 4.64 15.17
C LEU A 306 -42.89 4.84 15.89
N TYR A 307 -42.41 3.82 16.58
CA TYR A 307 -41.13 3.87 17.33
C TYR A 307 -40.17 2.74 16.91
N TYR A 308 -40.26 2.33 15.66
CA TYR A 308 -39.47 1.23 15.13
C TYR A 308 -37.98 1.41 15.39
N ASN A 309 -37.35 0.36 15.90
CA ASN A 309 -35.90 0.30 16.20
C ASN A 309 -35.43 1.36 17.22
N GLN A 310 -36.31 1.71 18.19
CA GLN A 310 -35.99 2.65 19.25
C GLN A 310 -36.17 2.02 20.64
N LEU A 311 -35.36 2.43 21.59
CA LEU A 311 -35.57 2.16 23.02
C LEU A 311 -36.71 3.03 23.52
N VAL A 312 -37.76 2.44 24.04
CA VAL A 312 -38.94 3.10 24.54
C VAL A 312 -39.14 2.79 26.04
N ASP A 313 -39.27 3.85 26.84
CA ASP A 313 -39.76 3.77 28.20
C ASP A 313 -41.26 4.06 28.16
N ILE A 314 -42.08 3.03 28.40
CA ILE A 314 -43.55 3.12 28.30
C ILE A 314 -44.17 4.05 29.31
N THR A 315 -43.46 4.45 30.37
CA THR A 315 -43.95 5.47 31.36
C THR A 315 -43.75 6.89 30.85
N LYS A 316 -42.80 7.09 29.94
CA LYS A 316 -42.50 8.41 29.36
C LYS A 316 -43.14 8.61 27.98
N LYS A 317 -43.28 7.52 27.23
CA LYS A 317 -43.97 7.51 25.94
C LYS A 317 -45.12 6.51 26.03
N PRO A 318 -46.40 6.96 26.13
CA PRO A 318 -47.55 6.06 26.28
C PRO A 318 -47.78 5.26 24.97
N HIS A 319 -47.02 4.17 24.80
CA HIS A 319 -47.08 3.29 23.66
C HIS A 319 -46.77 1.86 24.10
N ASN A 320 -47.60 0.90 23.74
CA ASN A 320 -47.52 -0.44 24.29
C ASN A 320 -46.43 -1.33 23.65
N CYS A 321 -45.78 -0.92 22.56
CA CYS A 321 -44.74 -1.65 21.87
C CYS A 321 -45.10 -3.13 21.62
N TYR A 322 -46.28 -3.43 21.08
CA TYR A 322 -46.80 -4.79 20.91
C TYR A 322 -45.90 -5.73 20.14
N ASN A 323 -45.14 -5.23 19.15
CA ASN A 323 -44.15 -6.02 18.36
C ASN A 323 -42.73 -5.74 18.86
N GLY A 324 -42.56 -5.22 20.08
CA GLY A 324 -41.24 -4.90 20.65
C GLY A 324 -40.66 -6.03 21.48
N GLU A 325 -39.36 -5.98 21.72
CA GLU A 325 -38.71 -6.82 22.72
C GLU A 325 -38.83 -6.17 24.08
N HIS A 326 -39.54 -6.83 25.03
CA HIS A 326 -39.54 -6.46 26.45
C HIS A 326 -38.20 -6.87 27.05
N LEU A 327 -37.27 -5.94 27.14
CA LEU A 327 -35.86 -6.22 27.37
C LEU A 327 -35.57 -7.01 28.66
N ILE A 328 -36.39 -6.80 29.70
CA ILE A 328 -36.23 -7.45 31.02
C ILE A 328 -36.44 -8.98 30.97
N GLU A 329 -37.18 -9.49 29.98
CA GLU A 329 -37.51 -10.91 29.87
C GLU A 329 -36.32 -11.74 29.40
N TYR A 330 -35.33 -11.13 28.76
CA TYR A 330 -34.14 -11.81 28.20
C TYR A 330 -32.99 -11.88 29.23
N THR A 331 -33.27 -12.39 30.42
CA THR A 331 -32.38 -12.34 31.60
C THR A 331 -30.98 -12.86 31.37
N GLN A 332 -30.83 -13.90 30.56
CA GLN A 332 -29.52 -14.46 30.21
C GLN A 332 -28.80 -13.63 29.14
N CYS A 333 -29.50 -13.35 28.03
CA CYS A 333 -28.92 -12.66 26.87
C CYS A 333 -28.62 -11.21 27.18
N TYR A 334 -29.56 -10.52 27.86
CA TYR A 334 -29.45 -9.10 28.16
C TYR A 334 -28.98 -8.82 29.60
N ALA A 335 -28.36 -9.85 30.24
CA ALA A 335 -27.61 -9.59 31.47
C ALA A 335 -26.62 -8.44 31.28
N TYR A 336 -25.94 -8.39 30.11
CA TYR A 336 -25.06 -7.33 29.65
C TYR A 336 -25.11 -7.23 28.12
N GLY A 337 -25.06 -6.00 27.59
CA GLY A 337 -24.99 -5.78 26.15
C GLY A 337 -24.56 -4.38 25.78
N MET A 338 -24.49 -4.12 24.48
CA MET A 338 -24.22 -2.82 23.88
C MET A 338 -25.16 -2.63 22.68
N PHE A 339 -25.79 -1.47 22.59
CA PHE A 339 -26.60 -1.08 21.45
C PHE A 339 -25.73 -0.67 20.26
N LEU A 340 -26.18 -1.01 19.06
CA LEU A 340 -25.58 -0.62 17.80
C LEU A 340 -26.43 0.42 17.08
N ASP A 341 -25.81 1.31 16.31
CA ASP A 341 -26.52 2.26 15.45
C ASP A 341 -26.97 1.65 14.10
N TYR A 342 -27.20 0.33 14.07
CA TYR A 342 -27.80 -0.33 12.90
C TYR A 342 -29.21 0.22 12.67
N ASN A 343 -29.53 0.53 11.40
CA ASN A 343 -30.82 1.12 11.01
C ASN A 343 -31.23 2.32 11.87
N LYS A 344 -30.27 3.21 12.15
CA LYS A 344 -30.49 4.42 12.99
C LYS A 344 -31.54 5.38 12.39
N GLU A 345 -31.79 5.28 11.07
CA GLU A 345 -32.86 6.02 10.38
C GLU A 345 -34.25 5.42 10.66
N CYS A 346 -34.34 4.35 11.45
CA CYS A 346 -35.58 3.69 11.87
C CYS A 346 -36.49 3.26 10.70
N ILE A 347 -35.88 2.86 9.56
CA ILE A 347 -36.63 2.41 8.38
C ILE A 347 -37.38 1.14 8.74
N TYR A 348 -38.72 1.20 8.67
CA TYR A 348 -39.61 0.13 9.05
C TYR A 348 -39.35 -1.15 8.23
N LYS A 349 -39.33 -2.32 8.91
CA LYS A 349 -39.03 -3.64 8.34
C LYS A 349 -37.62 -3.85 7.76
N LYS A 350 -36.72 -2.87 7.87
CA LYS A 350 -35.33 -3.06 7.49
C LYS A 350 -34.54 -3.95 8.47
N GLY A 351 -35.04 -4.06 9.68
CA GLY A 351 -34.45 -4.81 10.80
C GLY A 351 -34.28 -3.93 12.03
N SER A 352 -34.59 -4.50 13.20
CA SER A 352 -34.55 -3.84 14.51
C SER A 352 -33.79 -4.69 15.51
N ALA A 353 -33.50 -4.15 16.70
CA ALA A 353 -32.93 -4.86 17.85
C ALA A 353 -31.64 -5.63 17.54
N ILE A 354 -30.71 -4.99 16.82
CA ILE A 354 -29.38 -5.58 16.56
C ILE A 354 -28.39 -5.09 17.60
N PHE A 355 -27.97 -6.00 18.48
CA PHE A 355 -27.12 -5.71 19.64
C PHE A 355 -25.88 -6.63 19.66
N LEU A 356 -24.90 -6.23 20.49
CA LEU A 356 -23.86 -7.11 20.99
C LEU A 356 -24.23 -7.47 22.44
N HIS A 357 -24.42 -8.77 22.75
CA HIS A 357 -24.93 -9.19 24.06
C HIS A 357 -24.33 -10.52 24.55
N CYS A 358 -24.77 -11.03 25.71
CA CYS A 358 -24.33 -12.32 26.22
C CYS A 358 -24.96 -13.48 25.44
N LYS A 359 -24.21 -14.60 25.29
CA LYS A 359 -24.74 -15.83 24.70
C LYS A 359 -25.93 -16.36 25.47
N GLY A 360 -26.95 -16.83 24.76
CA GLY A 360 -28.00 -17.72 25.26
C GLY A 360 -27.62 -19.19 25.08
N ASN A 361 -28.63 -20.08 25.12
CA ASN A 361 -28.45 -21.53 25.03
C ASN A 361 -28.65 -22.07 23.59
N SER A 362 -29.06 -21.21 22.63
CA SER A 362 -29.48 -21.69 21.29
C SER A 362 -28.31 -21.95 20.33
N GLY A 363 -27.12 -21.42 20.60
CA GLY A 363 -25.96 -21.49 19.68
C GLY A 363 -26.06 -20.55 18.47
N TYR A 364 -27.07 -19.67 18.43
CA TYR A 364 -27.30 -18.66 17.39
C TYR A 364 -28.12 -17.49 17.93
N THR A 365 -28.19 -16.40 17.15
CA THR A 365 -29.06 -15.25 17.45
C THR A 365 -30.14 -15.06 16.37
N ALA A 366 -31.09 -14.16 16.60
CA ALA A 366 -32.05 -13.75 15.58
C ALA A 366 -31.48 -12.67 14.62
N GLY A 367 -30.25 -12.22 14.86
CA GLY A 367 -29.56 -11.20 14.07
C GLY A 367 -28.49 -10.43 14.85
N CYS A 368 -28.51 -10.51 16.17
CA CYS A 368 -27.51 -9.91 17.06
C CYS A 368 -26.13 -10.59 16.94
N ILE A 369 -25.17 -10.07 17.69
CA ILE A 369 -23.87 -10.69 17.93
C ILE A 369 -23.82 -11.10 19.40
N ALA A 370 -23.44 -12.34 19.70
CA ALA A 370 -23.36 -12.80 21.08
C ALA A 370 -21.98 -13.37 21.44
N VAL A 371 -21.51 -13.04 22.66
CA VAL A 371 -20.26 -13.53 23.24
C VAL A 371 -20.53 -14.05 24.67
N SER A 372 -19.62 -14.80 25.26
CA SER A 372 -19.78 -15.24 26.66
C SER A 372 -19.93 -14.03 27.58
N ARG A 373 -20.66 -14.19 28.71
CA ARG A 373 -20.89 -13.13 29.70
C ARG A 373 -19.58 -12.50 30.20
N SER A 374 -18.56 -13.31 30.46
CA SER A 374 -17.25 -12.82 30.88
C SER A 374 -16.55 -11.96 29.83
N ASN A 375 -16.68 -12.30 28.53
CA ASN A 375 -16.12 -11.51 27.44
C ASN A 375 -16.95 -10.23 27.19
N MET A 376 -18.28 -10.29 27.34
CA MET A 376 -19.13 -9.11 27.26
C MET A 376 -18.75 -8.05 28.30
N ILE A 377 -18.53 -8.46 29.55
CA ILE A 377 -18.03 -7.58 30.62
C ILE A 377 -16.68 -6.94 30.26
N LYS A 378 -15.73 -7.71 29.71
CA LYS A 378 -14.43 -7.18 29.26
C LYS A 378 -14.59 -6.15 28.15
N ILE A 379 -15.50 -6.38 27.21
CA ILE A 379 -15.79 -5.46 26.10
C ILE A 379 -16.39 -4.16 26.65
N ILE A 380 -17.40 -4.23 27.51
CA ILE A 380 -18.06 -3.05 28.12
C ILE A 380 -17.03 -2.19 28.89
N ARG A 381 -16.17 -2.81 29.70
CA ARG A 381 -15.13 -2.11 30.46
C ARG A 381 -14.07 -1.43 29.58
N ALA A 382 -13.85 -1.95 28.38
CA ALA A 382 -12.86 -1.41 27.46
C ALA A 382 -13.42 -0.34 26.53
N ALA A 383 -14.68 -0.47 26.11
CA ALA A 383 -15.31 0.40 25.12
C ALA A 383 -15.52 1.82 25.68
N GLU A 384 -15.12 2.82 24.89
CA GLU A 384 -15.28 4.25 25.18
C GLU A 384 -16.18 4.88 24.09
N PRO A 385 -16.75 6.07 24.31
CA PRO A 385 -17.49 6.78 23.27
C PRO A 385 -16.71 6.89 21.96
N GLY A 386 -17.34 6.49 20.85
CA GLY A 386 -16.69 6.35 19.53
C GLY A 386 -16.15 4.95 19.20
N ALA A 387 -16.31 3.99 20.10
CA ALA A 387 -16.03 2.58 19.80
C ALA A 387 -16.93 2.07 18.67
N LYS A 388 -16.39 1.19 17.83
CA LYS A 388 -17.08 0.64 16.65
C LYS A 388 -17.02 -0.88 16.63
N ILE A 389 -18.06 -1.48 16.05
CA ILE A 389 -18.12 -2.89 15.72
C ILE A 389 -18.11 -3.08 14.20
N CYS A 390 -17.24 -3.97 13.72
CA CYS A 390 -17.01 -4.23 12.30
C CYS A 390 -17.35 -5.70 12.01
N ILE A 391 -18.38 -5.95 11.23
CA ILE A 391 -18.95 -7.28 10.97
C ILE A 391 -18.75 -7.62 9.49
N TYR A 392 -17.92 -8.63 9.19
CA TYR A 392 -17.59 -9.01 7.82
C TYR A 392 -17.23 -10.50 7.70
N PRO A 393 -17.34 -11.11 6.51
CA PRO A 393 -16.83 -12.45 6.27
C PRO A 393 -15.30 -12.51 6.42
N LYS A 394 -14.80 -13.72 6.61
CA LYS A 394 -13.37 -14.03 6.74
C LYS A 394 -12.59 -13.77 5.46
#